data_c22aca350e7bb2a0326368e7d5902be4
#
_entry.id   c22aca350e7bb2a0326368e7d5902be4
#
_cell.length_a   1.000
_cell.length_b   1.000
_cell.length_c   1.000
_cell.angle_alpha   90.00
_cell.angle_beta   90.00
_cell.angle_gamma   90.00
#
_symmetry.space_group_name_H-M   'P 1'
#
loop_
_entity.id
_entity.type
_entity.pdbx_description
1 polymer ?
#
loop_
_entity_poly.entity_id
_entity_poly.type
_entity_poly.pdbx_seq_one_letter_code
_entity_poly.pdbx_strand_id
1 'polypeptide(L)'
;MVPGWESAEELAESNLLHVTSDDLFPSGCIHLHGIKTFRKERIDLAILYAASVMQYSSNGLKEVFMGILQNDSRLLFKTEGVTKTAGKGIVAWIDNQRVIMGNREMMAEHNIEIPSMDYENRYTKGQRSPVYLAVAGRLYGMFLLSYATDRTVHATLQMLRAEGYSLLVSSDDFCISRENIENAYGLNPGEVRLLNNAQKNRL
;
A
#
# COMPACT_ATOMS: atom_id res chain seq x y z
N MET A 1 -18.31 17.08 -15.82
CA MET A 1 -19.01 18.33 -15.55
C MET A 1 -18.24 19.01 -14.42
N VAL A 2 -17.58 20.13 -14.72
CA VAL A 2 -16.89 20.91 -13.69
C VAL A 2 -17.97 21.43 -12.74
N PRO A 3 -17.87 21.22 -11.42
CA PRO A 3 -18.77 21.90 -10.48
C PRO A 3 -18.71 23.40 -10.75
N GLY A 4 -19.79 24.14 -10.48
CA GLY A 4 -19.93 25.52 -10.85
C GLY A 4 -18.82 26.44 -10.33
N TRP A 5 -18.78 27.66 -10.83
CA TRP A 5 -17.77 28.69 -10.54
C TRP A 5 -17.50 28.90 -9.04
N GLU A 6 -18.52 28.81 -8.19
CA GLU A 6 -18.39 28.88 -6.72
C GLU A 6 -17.49 27.77 -6.14
N SER A 7 -17.60 26.53 -6.66
CA SER A 7 -16.75 25.42 -6.22
C SER A 7 -15.29 25.57 -6.72
N ALA A 8 -15.07 26.28 -7.83
CA ALA A 8 -13.73 26.60 -8.30
C ALA A 8 -13.07 27.70 -7.47
N GLU A 9 -13.83 28.69 -7.00
CA GLU A 9 -13.34 29.72 -6.07
C GLU A 9 -13.04 29.13 -4.68
N GLU A 10 -13.90 28.28 -4.14
CA GLU A 10 -13.63 27.56 -2.88
C GLU A 10 -12.38 26.68 -2.97
N LEU A 11 -12.12 26.02 -4.11
CA LEU A 11 -10.91 25.26 -4.36
C LEU A 11 -9.66 26.14 -4.51
N ALA A 12 -9.79 27.32 -5.13
CA ALA A 12 -8.70 28.26 -5.28
C ALA A 12 -8.29 28.94 -3.97
N GLU A 13 -9.23 29.06 -3.03
CA GLU A 13 -8.98 29.58 -1.68
C GLU A 13 -8.58 28.48 -0.68
N SER A 14 -8.72 27.18 -1.05
CA SER A 14 -8.32 26.09 -0.19
C SER A 14 -6.81 25.87 -0.25
N ASN A 15 -6.12 26.00 0.89
CA ASN A 15 -4.72 25.60 1.04
C ASN A 15 -4.60 24.06 1.10
N LEU A 16 -5.25 23.35 0.17
CA LEU A 16 -5.30 21.89 0.11
C LEU A 16 -4.71 21.39 -1.20
N LEU A 17 -3.61 20.66 -1.13
CA LEU A 17 -2.97 20.05 -2.29
C LEU A 17 -3.36 18.59 -2.40
N HIS A 18 -3.96 18.21 -3.53
CA HIS A 18 -4.23 16.81 -3.85
C HIS A 18 -3.00 16.16 -4.48
N VAL A 19 -2.54 15.07 -3.88
CA VAL A 19 -1.42 14.24 -4.34
C VAL A 19 -1.79 12.77 -4.29
N THR A 20 -1.08 11.97 -5.06
CA THR A 20 -1.19 10.50 -4.99
C THR A 20 -0.12 9.90 -4.10
N SER A 21 -0.30 8.66 -3.66
CA SER A 21 0.75 7.93 -2.96
C SER A 21 2.01 7.75 -3.81
N ASP A 22 1.87 7.64 -5.13
CA ASP A 22 3.01 7.50 -6.05
C ASP A 22 3.81 8.81 -6.19
N ASP A 23 3.18 9.98 -5.98
CA ASP A 23 3.87 11.27 -5.90
C ASP A 23 4.69 11.40 -4.61
N LEU A 24 4.16 10.85 -3.50
CA LEU A 24 4.86 10.86 -2.21
C LEU A 24 5.97 9.82 -2.14
N PHE A 25 5.73 8.63 -2.66
CA PHE A 25 6.69 7.53 -2.67
C PHE A 25 6.93 7.06 -4.11
N PRO A 26 7.72 7.81 -4.89
CA PRO A 26 8.04 7.45 -6.27
C PRO A 26 8.81 6.13 -6.34
N SER A 27 9.02 5.66 -7.57
CA SER A 27 9.75 4.42 -7.86
C SER A 27 11.06 4.33 -7.08
N GLY A 28 11.31 3.16 -6.49
CA GLY A 28 12.49 2.90 -5.67
C GLY A 28 12.39 3.34 -4.20
N CYS A 29 11.30 3.99 -3.78
CA CYS A 29 11.09 4.37 -2.37
C CYS A 29 10.51 3.25 -1.50
N ILE A 30 9.97 2.19 -2.09
CA ILE A 30 9.41 1.05 -1.35
C ILE A 30 10.42 -0.09 -1.34
N HIS A 31 10.73 -0.60 -0.16
CA HIS A 31 11.74 -1.65 0.02
C HIS A 31 11.18 -2.87 0.73
N LEU A 32 11.50 -4.06 0.24
CA LEU A 32 11.23 -5.32 0.93
C LEU A 32 12.42 -5.68 1.84
N HIS A 33 12.17 -5.75 3.14
CA HIS A 33 13.18 -6.08 4.15
C HIS A 33 13.24 -7.55 4.51
N GLY A 34 12.17 -8.28 4.33
CA GLY A 34 12.15 -9.68 4.68
C GLY A 34 10.84 -10.36 4.34
N ILE A 35 10.94 -11.68 4.27
CA ILE A 35 9.80 -12.56 4.01
C ILE A 35 9.80 -13.61 5.12
N LYS A 36 8.65 -13.81 5.74
CA LYS A 36 8.42 -14.85 6.73
C LYS A 36 7.34 -15.79 6.24
N THR A 37 7.65 -17.07 6.06
CA THR A 37 6.64 -18.10 5.79
C THR A 37 6.20 -18.78 7.08
N PHE A 38 4.97 -19.30 7.09
CA PHE A 38 4.39 -20.01 8.21
C PHE A 38 4.25 -21.50 7.87
N ARG A 39 4.16 -22.36 8.91
CA ARG A 39 3.90 -23.80 8.79
C ARG A 39 4.81 -24.55 7.78
N LYS A 40 6.09 -24.15 7.68
CA LYS A 40 7.09 -24.72 6.74
C LYS A 40 6.71 -24.54 5.25
N GLU A 41 5.89 -23.55 4.94
CA GLU A 41 5.57 -23.22 3.55
C GLU A 41 6.82 -22.78 2.78
N ARG A 42 6.83 -23.06 1.48
CA ARG A 42 7.96 -22.77 0.60
C ARG A 42 8.01 -21.26 0.28
N ILE A 43 9.17 -20.66 0.53
CA ILE A 43 9.38 -19.21 0.32
C ILE A 43 9.32 -18.83 -1.16
N ASP A 44 9.79 -19.69 -2.05
CA ASP A 44 9.73 -19.47 -3.50
C ASP A 44 8.28 -19.40 -4.01
N LEU A 45 7.42 -20.29 -3.54
CA LEU A 45 5.99 -20.23 -3.85
C LEU A 45 5.31 -19.00 -3.21
N ALA A 46 5.71 -18.62 -1.99
CA ALA A 46 5.20 -17.38 -1.38
C ALA A 46 5.49 -16.17 -2.25
N ILE A 47 6.71 -16.07 -2.80
CA ILE A 47 7.12 -15.00 -3.69
C ILE A 47 6.31 -15.02 -4.98
N LEU A 48 6.13 -16.19 -5.59
CA LEU A 48 5.38 -16.32 -6.85
C LEU A 48 3.90 -15.95 -6.67
N TYR A 49 3.24 -16.46 -5.62
CA TYR A 49 1.86 -16.06 -5.30
C TYR A 49 1.75 -14.55 -5.07
N ALA A 50 2.66 -14.00 -4.24
CA ALA A 50 2.66 -12.58 -3.93
C ALA A 50 2.85 -11.73 -5.18
N ALA A 51 3.86 -12.00 -6.00
CA ALA A 51 4.13 -11.25 -7.23
C ALA A 51 2.96 -11.37 -8.23
N SER A 52 2.35 -12.55 -8.36
CA SER A 52 1.21 -12.78 -9.25
C SER A 52 -0.03 -11.96 -8.84
N VAL A 53 -0.21 -11.69 -7.56
CA VAL A 53 -1.32 -10.85 -7.08
C VAL A 53 -0.93 -9.37 -7.10
N MET A 54 0.30 -9.05 -6.68
CA MET A 54 0.74 -7.66 -6.54
C MET A 54 0.99 -6.95 -7.87
N GLN A 55 1.07 -7.65 -9.00
CA GLN A 55 1.08 -7.00 -10.32
C GLN A 55 -0.16 -6.11 -10.58
N TYR A 56 -1.24 -6.32 -9.82
CA TYR A 56 -2.47 -5.53 -9.89
C TYR A 56 -2.53 -4.42 -8.83
N SER A 57 -1.51 -4.24 -8.00
CA SER A 57 -1.44 -3.19 -6.97
C SER A 57 -1.03 -1.82 -7.53
N SER A 58 -0.71 -0.87 -6.65
CA SER A 58 -0.04 0.39 -7.01
C SER A 58 1.30 0.14 -7.68
N ASN A 59 1.78 1.12 -8.45
CA ASN A 59 3.03 0.98 -9.21
C ASN A 59 4.21 0.63 -8.31
N GLY A 60 4.37 1.31 -7.18
CA GLY A 60 5.48 1.07 -6.26
C GLY A 60 5.48 -0.33 -5.67
N LEU A 61 4.33 -0.84 -5.22
CA LEU A 61 4.23 -2.21 -4.71
C LEU A 61 4.47 -3.24 -5.82
N LYS A 62 3.91 -3.04 -7.01
CA LYS A 62 4.15 -3.89 -8.17
C LYS A 62 5.63 -4.00 -8.47
N GLU A 63 6.37 -2.88 -8.50
CA GLU A 63 7.81 -2.85 -8.78
C GLU A 63 8.61 -3.67 -7.77
N VAL A 64 8.30 -3.56 -6.48
CA VAL A 64 8.98 -4.32 -5.44
C VAL A 64 8.83 -5.82 -5.65
N PHE A 65 7.62 -6.31 -5.87
CA PHE A 65 7.37 -7.73 -6.02
C PHE A 65 7.86 -8.28 -7.36
N MET A 66 7.74 -7.52 -8.44
CA MET A 66 8.30 -7.88 -9.74
C MET A 66 9.82 -7.86 -9.74
N GLY A 67 10.44 -6.92 -9.01
CA GLY A 67 11.89 -6.84 -8.85
C GLY A 67 12.52 -8.11 -8.26
N ILE A 68 11.82 -8.79 -7.34
CA ILE A 68 12.28 -10.08 -6.78
C ILE A 68 12.42 -11.14 -7.89
N LEU A 69 11.54 -11.10 -8.89
CA LEU A 69 11.54 -12.00 -10.04
C LEU A 69 12.37 -11.46 -11.22
N GLN A 70 13.23 -10.45 -10.98
CA GLN A 70 14.01 -9.78 -12.03
C GLN A 70 13.14 -9.28 -13.20
N ASN A 71 11.90 -8.92 -12.91
CA ASN A 71 10.86 -8.51 -13.86
C ASN A 71 10.47 -9.60 -14.89
N ASP A 72 10.76 -10.87 -14.62
CA ASP A 72 10.35 -11.96 -15.49
C ASP A 72 8.86 -12.32 -15.27
N SER A 73 7.99 -11.76 -16.07
CA SER A 73 6.55 -11.99 -16.02
C SER A 73 6.13 -13.43 -16.39
N ARG A 74 7.02 -14.19 -17.03
CA ARG A 74 6.74 -15.60 -17.40
C ARG A 74 6.66 -16.52 -16.18
N LEU A 75 7.25 -16.09 -15.05
CA LEU A 75 7.20 -16.82 -13.78
C LEU A 75 5.88 -16.64 -13.03
N LEU A 76 5.08 -15.65 -13.40
CA LEU A 76 3.83 -15.36 -12.72
C LEU A 76 2.78 -16.44 -12.98
N PHE A 77 2.05 -16.79 -11.94
CA PHE A 77 0.86 -17.62 -12.09
C PHE A 77 -0.25 -16.87 -12.84
N LYS A 78 -1.02 -17.61 -13.62
CA LYS A 78 -2.25 -17.07 -14.22
C LYS A 78 -3.23 -16.73 -13.10
N THR A 79 -3.67 -15.50 -13.04
CA THR A 79 -4.63 -15.02 -12.05
C THR A 79 -5.99 -14.78 -12.68
N GLU A 80 -7.04 -15.11 -11.96
CA GLU A 80 -8.43 -14.93 -12.34
C GLU A 80 -9.20 -14.23 -11.21
N GLY A 81 -10.32 -13.59 -11.53
CA GLY A 81 -11.24 -13.01 -10.53
C GLY A 81 -10.57 -12.01 -9.57
N VAL A 82 -9.74 -11.13 -10.09
CA VAL A 82 -9.02 -10.15 -9.25
C VAL A 82 -9.98 -9.10 -8.71
N THR A 83 -10.01 -8.94 -7.38
CA THR A 83 -10.80 -7.93 -6.68
C THR A 83 -9.90 -7.15 -5.75
N LYS A 84 -9.94 -5.81 -5.86
CA LYS A 84 -9.21 -4.90 -4.98
C LYS A 84 -10.14 -4.34 -3.92
N THR A 85 -9.71 -4.38 -2.67
CA THR A 85 -10.37 -3.70 -1.55
C THR A 85 -9.45 -2.56 -1.11
N ALA A 86 -9.86 -1.32 -1.40
CA ALA A 86 -9.00 -0.19 -1.17
C ALA A 86 -8.69 0.00 0.32
N GLY A 87 -7.43 0.35 0.60
CA GLY A 87 -6.89 0.45 1.95
C GLY A 87 -6.71 -0.89 2.66
N LYS A 88 -7.02 -2.04 2.02
CA LYS A 88 -6.97 -3.35 2.69
C LYS A 88 -6.13 -4.38 1.93
N GLY A 89 -6.35 -4.54 0.61
CA GLY A 89 -5.61 -5.54 -0.14
C GLY A 89 -6.27 -6.01 -1.43
N ILE A 90 -5.80 -7.15 -1.92
CA ILE A 90 -6.21 -7.74 -3.20
C ILE A 90 -6.54 -9.22 -2.98
N VAL A 91 -7.64 -9.67 -3.54
CA VAL A 91 -8.03 -11.08 -3.69
C VAL A 91 -7.89 -11.48 -5.14
N ALA A 92 -7.34 -12.65 -5.40
CA ALA A 92 -7.28 -13.24 -6.73
C ALA A 92 -7.46 -14.76 -6.63
N TRP A 93 -7.75 -15.40 -7.75
CA TRP A 93 -7.79 -16.85 -7.87
C TRP A 93 -6.61 -17.32 -8.70
N ILE A 94 -5.90 -18.33 -8.20
CA ILE A 94 -4.77 -18.99 -8.86
C ILE A 94 -4.99 -20.50 -8.72
N ASP A 95 -5.08 -21.21 -9.82
CA ASP A 95 -5.33 -22.67 -9.85
C ASP A 95 -6.49 -23.11 -8.94
N ASN A 96 -7.63 -22.43 -9.06
CA ASN A 96 -8.83 -22.63 -8.23
C ASN A 96 -8.62 -22.39 -6.71
N GLN A 97 -7.50 -21.82 -6.31
CA GLN A 97 -7.24 -21.44 -4.94
C GLN A 97 -7.40 -19.93 -4.77
N ARG A 98 -8.10 -19.52 -3.72
CA ARG A 98 -8.21 -18.12 -3.36
C ARG A 98 -6.91 -17.66 -2.72
N VAL A 99 -6.27 -16.65 -3.32
CA VAL A 99 -5.05 -16.01 -2.84
C VAL A 99 -5.39 -14.59 -2.41
N ILE A 100 -4.96 -14.21 -1.22
CA ILE A 100 -5.24 -12.89 -0.63
C ILE A 100 -3.91 -12.26 -0.24
N MET A 101 -3.69 -11.04 -0.71
CA MET A 101 -2.60 -10.18 -0.27
C MET A 101 -3.19 -8.93 0.36
N GLY A 102 -2.78 -8.61 1.59
CA GLY A 102 -3.33 -7.45 2.26
C GLY A 102 -2.81 -7.23 3.67
N ASN A 103 -3.37 -6.21 4.32
CA ASN A 103 -3.09 -5.87 5.70
C ASN A 103 -3.87 -6.77 6.70
N ARG A 104 -3.72 -6.49 7.98
CA ARG A 104 -4.40 -7.21 9.07
C ARG A 104 -5.92 -7.19 8.95
N GLU A 105 -6.51 -6.07 8.55
CA GLU A 105 -7.96 -5.95 8.35
C GLU A 105 -8.47 -6.88 7.25
N MET A 106 -7.76 -6.93 6.12
CA MET A 106 -8.08 -7.82 5.02
C MET A 106 -8.11 -9.28 5.46
N MET A 107 -7.13 -9.69 6.26
CA MET A 107 -7.06 -11.05 6.79
C MET A 107 -8.24 -11.34 7.72
N ALA A 108 -8.59 -10.40 8.60
CA ALA A 108 -9.73 -10.54 9.52
C ALA A 108 -11.08 -10.66 8.78
N GLU A 109 -11.31 -9.84 7.76
CA GLU A 109 -12.54 -9.90 6.94
C GLU A 109 -12.72 -11.26 6.22
N HIS A 110 -11.61 -11.90 5.90
CA HIS A 110 -11.62 -13.21 5.25
C HIS A 110 -11.48 -14.38 6.23
N ASN A 111 -11.56 -14.14 7.54
CA ASN A 111 -11.42 -15.14 8.59
C ASN A 111 -10.08 -15.90 8.53
N ILE A 112 -9.01 -15.21 8.15
CA ILE A 112 -7.64 -15.75 8.16
C ILE A 112 -7.03 -15.49 9.54
N GLU A 113 -6.65 -16.56 10.21
CA GLU A 113 -5.95 -16.48 11.49
C GLU A 113 -4.53 -15.95 11.27
N ILE A 114 -4.18 -14.84 11.90
CA ILE A 114 -2.89 -14.18 11.83
C ILE A 114 -2.22 -14.11 13.20
N PRO A 115 -0.89 -13.94 13.26
CA PRO A 115 -0.17 -13.81 14.52
C PRO A 115 -0.65 -12.63 15.36
N SER A 116 -0.38 -12.70 16.67
CA SER A 116 -0.66 -11.59 17.59
C SER A 116 0.12 -10.34 17.22
N MET A 117 -0.36 -9.17 17.68
CA MET A 117 0.36 -7.90 17.52
C MET A 117 1.77 -7.95 18.11
N ASP A 118 1.96 -8.62 19.25
CA ASP A 118 3.28 -8.78 19.87
C ASP A 118 4.26 -9.55 18.97
N TYR A 119 3.76 -10.55 18.26
CA TYR A 119 4.58 -11.27 17.28
C TYR A 119 4.93 -10.37 16.11
N GLU A 120 3.97 -9.64 15.57
CA GLU A 120 4.15 -8.70 14.47
C GLU A 120 5.16 -7.62 14.83
N ASN A 121 5.02 -7.00 16.02
CA ASN A 121 5.88 -5.94 16.51
C ASN A 121 7.37 -6.33 16.59
N ARG A 122 7.69 -7.62 16.72
CA ARG A 122 9.08 -8.09 16.69
C ARG A 122 9.75 -7.88 15.31
N TYR A 123 8.95 -7.89 14.25
CA TYR A 123 9.42 -7.78 12.87
C TYR A 123 9.24 -6.39 12.28
N THR A 124 8.28 -5.60 12.80
CA THR A 124 7.93 -4.27 12.29
C THR A 124 8.78 -3.13 12.87
N LYS A 125 9.83 -3.45 13.63
CA LYS A 125 10.77 -2.46 14.15
C LYS A 125 11.33 -1.60 13.01
N GLY A 126 11.40 -0.27 13.22
CA GLY A 126 11.91 0.68 12.22
C GLY A 126 10.88 1.05 11.16
N GLN A 127 9.62 1.21 11.52
CA GLN A 127 8.53 1.68 10.64
C GLN A 127 8.25 0.77 9.43
N ARG A 128 8.36 -0.55 9.63
CA ARG A 128 8.03 -1.53 8.60
C ARG A 128 6.55 -1.87 8.66
N SER A 129 5.93 -1.96 7.49
CA SER A 129 4.53 -2.36 7.32
C SER A 129 4.46 -3.83 6.94
N PRO A 130 3.72 -4.66 7.69
CA PRO A 130 3.53 -6.07 7.34
C PRO A 130 2.43 -6.21 6.28
N VAL A 131 2.71 -7.02 5.27
CA VAL A 131 1.74 -7.46 4.27
C VAL A 131 1.61 -8.97 4.37
N TYR A 132 0.39 -9.43 4.55
CA TYR A 132 0.10 -10.84 4.69
C TYR A 132 -0.30 -11.48 3.36
N LEU A 133 0.17 -12.70 3.16
CA LEU A 133 -0.25 -13.59 2.08
C LEU A 133 -1.04 -14.76 2.68
N ALA A 134 -2.25 -14.98 2.21
CA ALA A 134 -3.02 -16.18 2.50
C ALA A 134 -3.36 -16.94 1.23
N VAL A 135 -3.30 -18.26 1.29
CA VAL A 135 -3.62 -19.17 0.18
C VAL A 135 -4.59 -20.23 0.68
N ALA A 136 -5.65 -20.48 -0.06
CA ALA A 136 -6.68 -21.46 0.26
C ALA A 136 -7.22 -21.34 1.70
N GLY A 137 -7.44 -20.11 2.16
CA GLY A 137 -8.00 -19.84 3.49
C GLY A 137 -7.00 -19.97 4.66
N ARG A 138 -5.69 -20.07 4.39
CA ARG A 138 -4.66 -20.22 5.42
C ARG A 138 -3.57 -19.17 5.25
N LEU A 139 -3.06 -18.66 6.36
CA LEU A 139 -1.88 -17.79 6.35
C LEU A 139 -0.67 -18.54 5.80
N TYR A 140 -0.10 -18.00 4.73
CA TYR A 140 1.04 -18.56 4.01
C TYR A 140 2.34 -17.83 4.35
N GLY A 141 2.31 -16.50 4.31
CA GLY A 141 3.50 -15.68 4.54
C GLY A 141 3.18 -14.25 4.98
N MET A 142 4.23 -13.55 5.41
CA MET A 142 4.24 -12.15 5.75
C MET A 142 5.46 -11.50 5.11
N PHE A 143 5.24 -10.40 4.42
CA PHE A 143 6.26 -9.56 3.78
C PHE A 143 6.40 -8.27 4.58
N LEU A 144 7.63 -7.83 4.80
CA LEU A 144 7.93 -6.63 5.57
C LEU A 144 8.41 -5.52 4.63
N LEU A 145 7.60 -4.50 4.46
CA LEU A 145 7.89 -3.36 3.60
C LEU A 145 8.26 -2.13 4.42
N SER A 146 9.06 -1.24 3.86
CA SER A 146 9.24 0.12 4.37
C SER A 146 9.18 1.12 3.23
N TYR A 147 8.86 2.35 3.59
CA TYR A 147 8.72 3.48 2.69
C TYR A 147 9.82 4.49 3.02
N ALA A 148 10.77 4.67 2.09
CA ALA A 148 11.80 5.69 2.20
C ALA A 148 11.29 7.00 1.59
N THR A 149 11.71 8.12 2.13
CA THR A 149 11.38 9.44 1.60
C THR A 149 12.32 9.81 0.46
N ASP A 150 11.79 10.37 -0.62
CA ASP A 150 12.58 11.06 -1.62
C ASP A 150 12.97 12.45 -1.13
N ARG A 151 14.22 12.87 -1.36
CA ARG A 151 14.73 14.16 -0.89
C ARG A 151 14.03 15.35 -1.54
N THR A 152 13.70 15.23 -2.82
CA THR A 152 13.04 16.29 -3.59
C THR A 152 11.61 16.46 -3.11
N VAL A 153 10.89 15.34 -2.96
CA VAL A 153 9.53 15.34 -2.40
C VAL A 153 9.53 15.92 -1.00
N HIS A 154 10.44 15.49 -0.14
CA HIS A 154 10.55 16.02 1.22
C HIS A 154 10.77 17.54 1.24
N ALA A 155 11.72 18.05 0.45
CA ALA A 155 11.99 19.49 0.37
C ALA A 155 10.76 20.27 -0.15
N THR A 156 10.07 19.74 -1.18
CA THR A 156 8.86 20.36 -1.74
C THR A 156 7.74 20.42 -0.71
N LEU A 157 7.53 19.32 0.03
CA LEU A 157 6.50 19.30 1.08
C LEU A 157 6.79 20.28 2.22
N GLN A 158 8.06 20.45 2.62
CA GLN A 158 8.41 21.44 3.62
C GLN A 158 8.18 22.88 3.14
N MET A 159 8.42 23.19 1.86
CA MET A 159 8.09 24.49 1.27
C MET A 159 6.57 24.73 1.26
N LEU A 160 5.79 23.77 0.79
CA LEU A 160 4.31 23.86 0.75
C LEU A 160 3.71 24.01 2.14
N ARG A 161 4.27 23.31 3.12
CA ARG A 161 3.89 23.45 4.52
C ARG A 161 4.15 24.85 5.07
N ALA A 162 5.31 25.45 4.73
CA ALA A 162 5.65 26.82 5.13
C ALA A 162 4.67 27.86 4.56
N GLU A 163 4.09 27.57 3.39
CA GLU A 163 3.03 28.37 2.74
C GLU A 163 1.61 28.04 3.27
N GLY A 164 1.50 27.13 4.25
CA GLY A 164 0.24 26.79 4.90
C GLY A 164 -0.61 25.75 4.17
N TYR A 165 -0.04 24.98 3.22
CA TYR A 165 -0.76 23.91 2.52
C TYR A 165 -0.88 22.66 3.37
N SER A 166 -2.04 22.01 3.29
CA SER A 166 -2.32 20.67 3.81
C SER A 166 -2.43 19.67 2.65
N LEU A 167 -2.18 18.39 2.93
CA LEU A 167 -2.20 17.36 1.91
C LEU A 167 -3.51 16.57 1.92
N LEU A 168 -4.08 16.40 0.74
CA LEU A 168 -5.16 15.45 0.46
C LEU A 168 -4.57 14.32 -0.37
N VAL A 169 -4.42 13.14 0.22
CA VAL A 169 -3.72 12.01 -0.41
C VAL A 169 -4.71 10.97 -0.88
N SER A 170 -4.65 10.61 -2.16
CA SER A 170 -5.30 9.42 -2.71
C SER A 170 -4.28 8.29 -2.84
N SER A 171 -4.64 7.08 -2.40
CA SER A 171 -3.75 5.92 -2.48
C SER A 171 -4.50 4.66 -2.90
N ASP A 172 -3.89 3.91 -3.83
CA ASP A 172 -4.25 2.52 -4.12
C ASP A 172 -3.33 1.53 -3.39
N ASP A 173 -2.33 2.05 -2.68
CA ASP A 173 -1.47 1.28 -1.81
C ASP A 173 -2.13 1.08 -0.44
N PHE A 174 -2.46 -0.16 -0.14
CA PHE A 174 -3.14 -0.53 1.10
C PHE A 174 -2.20 -0.59 2.33
N CYS A 175 -0.91 -0.39 2.13
CA CYS A 175 0.09 -0.33 3.20
C CYS A 175 0.30 1.10 3.71
N ILE A 176 -0.16 2.10 2.96
CA ILE A 176 0.01 3.50 3.32
C ILE A 176 -1.10 3.94 4.27
N SER A 177 -0.71 4.46 5.42
CA SER A 177 -1.58 5.13 6.38
C SER A 177 -1.21 6.61 6.51
N ARG A 178 -2.15 7.41 7.03
CA ARG A 178 -1.88 8.81 7.35
C ARG A 178 -0.66 8.94 8.27
N GLU A 179 -0.62 8.15 9.32
CA GLU A 179 0.47 8.14 10.29
C GLU A 179 1.83 7.82 9.65
N ASN A 180 1.85 6.87 8.71
CA ASN A 180 3.08 6.54 7.99
C ASN A 180 3.60 7.72 7.16
N ILE A 181 2.71 8.48 6.50
CA ILE A 181 3.08 9.67 5.73
C ILE A 181 3.57 10.78 6.66
N GLU A 182 2.80 11.08 7.72
CA GLU A 182 3.15 12.11 8.71
C GLU A 182 4.53 11.83 9.31
N ASN A 183 4.79 10.59 9.72
CA ASN A 183 6.08 10.18 10.29
C ASN A 183 7.22 10.23 9.26
N ALA A 184 6.98 9.77 8.04
CA ALA A 184 8.00 9.74 6.99
C ALA A 184 8.48 11.14 6.62
N TYR A 185 7.55 12.09 6.51
CA TYR A 185 7.85 13.46 6.06
C TYR A 185 7.93 14.49 7.19
N GLY A 186 7.81 14.07 8.45
CA GLY A 186 7.86 14.98 9.61
C GLY A 186 6.72 15.99 9.62
N LEU A 187 5.54 15.58 9.15
CA LEU A 187 4.34 16.41 9.13
C LEU A 187 3.60 16.34 10.48
N ASN A 188 2.88 17.39 10.84
CA ASN A 188 2.08 17.37 12.06
C ASN A 188 0.80 16.55 11.87
N PRO A 189 0.26 15.97 12.97
CA PRO A 189 -1.03 15.31 12.93
C PRO A 189 -2.14 16.23 12.40
N GLY A 190 -2.79 15.79 11.33
CA GLY A 190 -3.88 16.54 10.69
C GLY A 190 -3.48 17.34 9.44
N GLU A 191 -2.18 17.47 9.14
CA GLU A 191 -1.70 18.05 7.87
C GLU A 191 -1.92 17.12 6.67
N VAL A 192 -2.20 15.83 6.94
CA VAL A 192 -2.49 14.82 5.92
C VAL A 192 -3.92 14.28 6.07
N ARG A 193 -4.66 14.25 4.99
CA ARG A 193 -5.98 13.61 4.88
C ARG A 193 -5.93 12.54 3.81
N LEU A 194 -6.21 11.28 4.19
CA LEU A 194 -6.37 10.20 3.23
C LEU A 194 -7.80 10.17 2.70
N LEU A 195 -7.94 10.16 1.39
CA LEU A 195 -9.23 9.96 0.73
C LEU A 195 -9.68 8.51 0.89
N ASN A 196 -10.90 8.34 1.38
CA ASN A 196 -11.56 7.04 1.32
C ASN A 196 -12.17 6.80 -0.08
N ASN A 197 -12.58 5.56 -0.34
CA ASN A 197 -13.13 5.18 -1.66
C ASN A 197 -14.37 5.97 -2.08
N ALA A 198 -15.24 6.30 -1.13
CA ALA A 198 -16.43 7.07 -1.43
C ALA A 198 -16.09 8.52 -1.83
N GLN A 199 -14.99 9.05 -1.32
CA GLN A 199 -14.48 10.38 -1.66
C GLN A 199 -13.72 10.38 -2.99
N LYS A 200 -12.93 9.32 -3.29
CA LYS A 200 -12.24 9.16 -4.59
C LYS A 200 -13.21 9.19 -5.79
N ASN A 201 -14.39 8.59 -5.63
CA ASN A 201 -15.39 8.52 -6.71
C ASN A 201 -16.18 9.85 -6.91
N ARG A 202 -15.94 10.87 -6.08
CA ARG A 202 -16.59 12.17 -6.17
C ARG A 202 -15.67 13.28 -6.71
N LEU A 203 -14.37 13.01 -6.81
CA LEU A 203 -13.36 13.85 -7.47
C LEU A 203 -13.24 13.47 -8.95
#